data_505c204b12d2ad043b5d762f811726b7
#
_entry.id   505c204b12d2ad043b5d762f811726b7
#
_cell.length_a   1.000
_cell.length_b   1.000
_cell.length_c   1.000
_cell.angle_alpha   90.00
_cell.angle_beta   90.00
_cell.angle_gamma   90.00
#
_symmetry.space_group_name_H-M   'P 1'
#
loop_
_entity.id
_entity.type
_entity.pdbx_description
1 polymer ?
#
loop_
_entity_poly.entity_id
_entity_poly.type
_entity_poly.pdbx_seq_one_letter_code
_entity_poly.pdbx_strand_id
1 'polypeptide(L)'
;MINKFVSSLVLAAALLAPASLLAQTNLPVNHPALSPVVQDMQTIVKSVQAKLKAHAGKVTEADLAEDLASFDSLLAKHAGEKTDEVARVAYMKAMLYAQVLHDATKAAALTSQLKIDFKDTAFVTRLEKQAAAAAEAKSKQSELAAGKPFPDFSEKDLHGQPLSVGGLKGKVVLVDFWATWCGPCRGELPNVIAAYKKFHGQGFEIIGVSLDSDRAKLDDFLKKQDGMTWPQYFDGLGWQNKLAGKYGVQSIPFTVLVGPDGNIIGTDLRGEALEPAIVGALAKK
;
A
#
# COMPACT_ATOMS: atom_id res chain seq x y z
N MET A 1 6.07 -21.99 -0.25
CA MET A 1 7.39 -21.56 0.29
C MET A 1 7.85 -20.30 -0.45
N ILE A 2 7.08 -19.22 -0.38
CA ILE A 2 7.44 -17.92 -0.99
C ILE A 2 6.89 -16.87 -0.04
N ASN A 3 7.74 -16.20 0.73
CA ASN A 3 7.54 -14.84 1.24
C ASN A 3 8.43 -14.55 2.45
N LYS A 4 9.76 -14.57 2.26
CA LYS A 4 10.71 -14.10 3.29
C LYS A 4 11.71 -13.05 2.76
N PHE A 5 11.55 -12.57 1.52
CA PHE A 5 12.48 -11.59 0.93
C PHE A 5 12.01 -10.12 1.03
N VAL A 6 10.79 -9.86 1.51
CA VAL A 6 10.21 -8.50 1.51
C VAL A 6 10.67 -7.66 2.70
N SER A 7 11.06 -8.27 3.82
CA SER A 7 11.43 -7.53 5.04
C SER A 7 12.74 -6.72 4.93
N SER A 8 13.68 -7.13 4.07
CA SER A 8 14.97 -6.42 3.95
C SER A 8 14.88 -5.14 3.09
N LEU A 9 13.86 -5.01 2.23
CA LEU A 9 13.69 -3.83 1.37
C LEU A 9 13.05 -2.64 2.10
N VAL A 10 12.23 -2.88 3.10
CA VAL A 10 11.47 -1.81 3.78
C VAL A 10 12.37 -0.95 4.67
N LEU A 11 13.41 -1.54 5.30
CA LEU A 11 14.37 -0.76 6.09
C LEU A 11 15.19 0.19 5.20
N ALA A 12 15.51 -0.22 3.97
CA ALA A 12 16.23 0.61 3.00
C ALA A 12 15.34 1.72 2.40
N ALA A 13 14.07 1.44 2.15
CA ALA A 13 13.14 2.41 1.55
C ALA A 13 12.78 3.57 2.50
N ALA A 14 12.74 3.34 3.81
CA ALA A 14 12.49 4.40 4.79
C ALA A 14 13.66 5.41 4.92
N LEU A 15 14.85 5.05 4.45
CA LEU A 15 16.04 5.91 4.47
C LEU A 15 16.25 6.71 3.18
N LEU A 16 15.63 6.32 2.07
CA LEU A 16 15.95 6.83 0.73
C LEU A 16 14.90 7.78 0.12
N ALA A 17 13.82 8.10 0.83
CA ALA A 17 12.88 9.09 0.33
C ALA A 17 13.20 10.47 0.93
N PRO A 18 14.01 11.29 0.25
CA PRO A 18 13.51 12.28 -0.69
C PRO A 18 14.35 12.47 -1.97
N ALA A 19 15.22 11.53 -2.32
CA ALA A 19 16.05 11.70 -3.52
C ALA A 19 15.36 11.35 -4.85
N SER A 20 14.23 10.65 -4.82
CA SER A 20 13.62 10.08 -6.04
C SER A 20 12.70 11.03 -6.81
N LEU A 21 12.41 12.24 -6.31
CA LEU A 21 11.53 13.20 -7.01
C LEU A 21 12.27 14.21 -7.90
N LEU A 22 13.60 14.17 -7.94
CA LEU A 22 14.42 15.16 -8.69
C LEU A 22 15.21 14.57 -9.87
N ALA A 23 14.95 13.35 -10.27
CA ALA A 23 15.69 12.67 -11.35
C ALA A 23 15.30 13.12 -12.78
N GLN A 24 14.61 14.25 -12.95
CA GLN A 24 14.23 14.75 -14.29
C GLN A 24 14.76 16.14 -14.67
N THR A 25 15.71 16.70 -13.93
CA THR A 25 16.39 17.90 -14.38
C THR A 25 17.90 17.70 -14.34
N ASN A 26 18.55 17.77 -15.49
CA ASN A 26 20.02 17.74 -15.67
C ASN A 26 20.70 19.01 -15.13
N LEU A 27 20.35 19.48 -13.94
CA LEU A 27 21.05 20.54 -13.25
C LEU A 27 22.01 19.90 -12.24
N PRO A 28 23.22 20.40 -12.07
CA PRO A 28 24.14 19.94 -11.04
C PRO A 28 23.54 20.26 -9.67
N VAL A 29 22.91 19.26 -9.06
CA VAL A 29 22.34 19.38 -7.73
C VAL A 29 23.50 19.29 -6.74
N ASN A 30 23.88 20.41 -6.18
CA ASN A 30 24.78 20.46 -5.05
C ASN A 30 24.00 19.92 -3.83
N HIS A 31 24.08 18.61 -3.59
CA HIS A 31 23.45 18.01 -2.41
C HIS A 31 24.17 18.58 -1.18
N PRO A 32 23.47 19.24 -0.25
CA PRO A 32 24.09 19.63 1.01
C PRO A 32 24.66 18.38 1.68
N ALA A 33 25.85 18.49 2.25
CA ALA A 33 26.48 17.40 2.98
C ALA A 33 25.49 16.88 4.05
N LEU A 34 25.38 15.57 4.17
CA LEU A 34 24.52 14.96 5.18
C LEU A 34 24.97 15.43 6.57
N SER A 35 24.02 15.75 7.44
CA SER A 35 24.36 16.14 8.81
C SER A 35 25.07 14.98 9.55
N PRO A 36 25.89 15.27 10.57
CA PRO A 36 26.57 14.26 11.36
C PRO A 36 25.60 13.20 11.93
N VAL A 37 24.42 13.62 12.37
CA VAL A 37 23.37 12.72 12.88
C VAL A 37 22.94 11.69 11.81
N VAL A 38 22.72 12.16 10.58
CA VAL A 38 22.31 11.30 9.47
C VAL A 38 23.45 10.36 9.06
N GLN A 39 24.70 10.83 9.06
CA GLN A 39 25.86 9.99 8.75
C GLN A 39 26.07 8.88 9.80
N ASP A 40 26.01 9.23 11.09
CA ASP A 40 26.11 8.27 12.19
C ASP A 40 24.98 7.22 12.12
N MET A 41 23.73 7.67 11.90
CA MET A 41 22.57 6.79 11.72
C MET A 41 22.78 5.84 10.53
N GLN A 42 23.26 6.32 9.37
CA GLN A 42 23.52 5.47 8.22
C GLN A 42 24.57 4.41 8.50
N THR A 43 25.58 4.73 9.31
CA THR A 43 26.63 3.79 9.72
C THR A 43 26.02 2.66 10.56
N ILE A 44 25.16 2.97 11.52
CA ILE A 44 24.48 1.97 12.34
C ILE A 44 23.59 1.08 11.44
N VAL A 45 22.81 1.68 10.54
CA VAL A 45 21.94 0.94 9.62
C VAL A 45 22.72 -0.01 8.71
N LYS A 46 23.88 0.40 8.19
CA LYS A 46 24.75 -0.48 7.40
C LYS A 46 25.26 -1.67 8.21
N SER A 47 25.62 -1.45 9.47
CA SER A 47 26.03 -2.54 10.39
C SER A 47 24.90 -3.55 10.59
N VAL A 48 23.70 -3.08 10.92
CA VAL A 48 22.49 -3.93 11.06
C VAL A 48 22.23 -4.72 9.78
N GLN A 49 22.29 -4.08 8.61
CA GLN A 49 22.08 -4.74 7.32
C GLN A 49 23.12 -5.84 7.06
N ALA A 50 24.39 -5.59 7.40
CA ALA A 50 25.46 -6.58 7.26
C ALA A 50 25.20 -7.80 8.16
N LYS A 51 24.80 -7.59 9.41
CA LYS A 51 24.45 -8.68 10.34
C LYS A 51 23.22 -9.45 9.87
N LEU A 52 22.18 -8.76 9.40
CA LEU A 52 20.99 -9.40 8.80
C LEU A 52 21.35 -10.30 7.61
N LYS A 53 22.25 -9.82 6.74
CA LYS A 53 22.74 -10.61 5.59
C LYS A 53 23.54 -11.83 6.05
N ALA A 54 24.44 -11.66 7.02
CA ALA A 54 25.28 -12.75 7.55
C ALA A 54 24.43 -13.86 8.20
N HIS A 55 23.35 -13.50 8.88
CA HIS A 55 22.45 -14.43 9.59
C HIS A 55 21.20 -14.84 8.78
N ALA A 56 21.18 -14.63 7.46
CA ALA A 56 20.05 -14.94 6.58
C ALA A 56 18.70 -14.35 7.10
N GLY A 57 18.75 -13.17 7.67
CA GLY A 57 17.59 -12.47 8.23
C GLY A 57 17.15 -12.93 9.63
N LYS A 58 17.87 -13.87 10.24
CA LYS A 58 17.54 -14.38 11.58
C LYS A 58 18.54 -13.83 12.59
N VAL A 59 18.26 -12.67 13.14
CA VAL A 59 19.06 -12.01 14.17
C VAL A 59 18.28 -11.93 15.48
N THR A 60 19.02 -12.04 16.58
CA THR A 60 18.51 -11.85 17.95
C THR A 60 18.89 -10.46 18.47
N GLU A 61 18.29 -10.05 19.58
CA GLU A 61 18.68 -8.81 20.25
C GLU A 61 20.17 -8.82 20.68
N ALA A 62 20.69 -9.97 21.07
CA ALA A 62 22.11 -10.15 21.42
C ALA A 62 23.03 -9.90 20.22
N ASP A 63 22.67 -10.36 19.02
CA ASP A 63 23.43 -10.12 17.80
C ASP A 63 23.51 -8.63 17.42
N LEU A 64 22.49 -7.87 17.80
CA LEU A 64 22.36 -6.43 17.53
C LEU A 64 22.67 -5.54 18.74
N ALA A 65 23.18 -6.10 19.84
CA ALA A 65 23.40 -5.35 21.08
C ALA A 65 24.28 -4.10 20.88
N GLU A 66 25.35 -4.20 20.11
CA GLU A 66 26.25 -3.07 19.80
C GLU A 66 25.55 -2.00 18.96
N ASP A 67 24.72 -2.41 17.98
CA ASP A 67 23.99 -1.48 17.12
C ASP A 67 22.90 -0.75 17.93
N LEU A 68 22.21 -1.48 18.82
CA LEU A 68 21.22 -0.90 19.73
C LEU A 68 21.85 0.11 20.69
N ALA A 69 23.03 -0.23 21.26
CA ALA A 69 23.81 0.69 22.08
C ALA A 69 24.30 1.91 21.29
N SER A 70 24.62 1.74 20.01
CA SER A 70 25.01 2.84 19.13
C SER A 70 23.83 3.78 18.85
N PHE A 71 22.61 3.28 18.68
CA PHE A 71 21.40 4.11 18.63
C PHE A 71 21.22 4.90 19.93
N ASP A 72 21.40 4.26 21.10
CA ASP A 72 21.25 4.93 22.39
C ASP A 72 22.32 6.02 22.58
N SER A 73 23.56 5.74 22.22
CA SER A 73 24.65 6.71 22.29
C SER A 73 24.41 7.90 21.37
N LEU A 74 23.92 7.67 20.16
CA LEU A 74 23.59 8.74 19.21
C LEU A 74 22.43 9.61 19.74
N LEU A 75 21.38 9.01 20.29
CA LEU A 75 20.27 9.73 20.90
C LEU A 75 20.70 10.51 22.13
N ALA A 76 21.57 9.94 22.99
CA ALA A 76 22.12 10.62 24.16
C ALA A 76 22.98 11.81 23.77
N LYS A 77 23.83 11.69 22.76
CA LYS A 77 24.67 12.78 22.22
C LYS A 77 23.82 13.97 21.75
N HIS A 78 22.62 13.75 21.30
CA HIS A 78 21.69 14.75 20.77
C HIS A 78 20.43 14.95 21.64
N ALA A 79 20.48 14.59 22.93
CA ALA A 79 19.29 14.57 23.80
C ALA A 79 18.55 15.92 23.93
N GLY A 80 19.27 17.05 23.77
CA GLY A 80 18.67 18.40 23.78
C GLY A 80 18.07 18.84 22.43
N GLU A 81 18.30 18.09 21.35
CA GLU A 81 17.93 18.50 20.00
C GLU A 81 16.57 17.88 19.61
N LYS A 82 15.57 18.73 19.45
CA LYS A 82 14.21 18.33 19.04
C LYS A 82 14.04 18.53 17.52
N THR A 83 14.86 17.83 16.73
CA THR A 83 14.88 17.93 15.27
C THR A 83 14.25 16.71 14.61
N ASP A 84 13.82 16.86 13.34
CA ASP A 84 13.33 15.75 12.50
C ASP A 84 14.38 14.63 12.36
N GLU A 85 15.68 15.00 12.33
CA GLU A 85 16.75 14.03 12.15
C GLU A 85 16.92 13.15 13.40
N VAL A 86 16.95 13.74 14.58
CA VAL A 86 17.04 12.98 15.85
C VAL A 86 15.77 12.15 16.07
N ALA A 87 14.60 12.68 15.73
CA ALA A 87 13.33 11.93 15.77
C ALA A 87 13.38 10.68 14.87
N ARG A 88 14.00 10.78 13.68
CA ARG A 88 14.19 9.63 12.77
C ARG A 88 15.10 8.56 13.37
N VAL A 89 16.16 8.94 14.11
CA VAL A 89 17.03 7.97 14.81
C VAL A 89 16.21 7.16 15.82
N ALA A 90 15.40 7.83 16.65
CA ALA A 90 14.51 7.16 17.61
C ALA A 90 13.49 6.25 16.92
N TYR A 91 12.91 6.72 15.82
CA TYR A 91 11.97 5.92 15.01
C TYR A 91 12.63 4.68 14.41
N MET A 92 13.85 4.80 13.87
CA MET A 92 14.58 3.66 13.30
C MET A 92 14.86 2.58 14.35
N LYS A 93 15.23 2.97 15.58
CA LYS A 93 15.36 2.03 16.69
C LYS A 93 14.04 1.31 16.99
N ALA A 94 12.91 2.04 17.05
CA ALA A 94 11.60 1.44 17.27
C ALA A 94 11.22 0.45 16.14
N MET A 95 11.50 0.82 14.87
CA MET A 95 11.24 -0.04 13.71
C MET A 95 12.13 -1.28 13.69
N LEU A 96 13.36 -1.22 14.19
CA LEU A 96 14.23 -2.37 14.35
C LEU A 96 13.60 -3.41 15.30
N TYR A 97 13.05 -2.97 16.43
CA TYR A 97 12.30 -3.85 17.33
C TYR A 97 11.04 -4.42 16.69
N ALA A 98 10.27 -3.59 15.95
CA ALA A 98 9.03 -4.02 15.34
C ALA A 98 9.24 -5.04 14.21
N GLN A 99 10.19 -4.78 13.29
CA GLN A 99 10.28 -5.50 12.03
C GLN A 99 11.36 -6.57 11.99
N VAL A 100 12.40 -6.41 12.79
CA VAL A 100 13.55 -7.32 12.78
C VAL A 100 13.54 -8.23 14.00
N LEU A 101 13.40 -7.64 15.19
CA LEU A 101 13.39 -8.40 16.45
C LEU A 101 12.01 -8.95 16.82
N HIS A 102 10.96 -8.48 16.13
CA HIS A 102 9.56 -8.88 16.36
C HIS A 102 9.08 -8.67 17.82
N ASP A 103 9.65 -7.68 18.51
CA ASP A 103 9.24 -7.26 19.84
C ASP A 103 8.28 -6.06 19.75
N ALA A 104 6.99 -6.38 19.59
CA ALA A 104 5.95 -5.37 19.48
C ALA A 104 5.82 -4.51 20.74
N THR A 105 6.14 -5.03 21.91
CA THR A 105 6.03 -4.32 23.19
C THR A 105 7.08 -3.22 23.28
N LYS A 106 8.36 -3.56 23.03
CA LYS A 106 9.44 -2.56 23.02
C LYS A 106 9.24 -1.54 21.90
N ALA A 107 8.82 -1.99 20.71
CA ALA A 107 8.54 -1.11 19.58
C ALA A 107 7.44 -0.09 19.91
N ALA A 108 6.34 -0.52 20.54
CA ALA A 108 5.26 0.37 20.96
C ALA A 108 5.71 1.38 22.03
N ALA A 109 6.48 0.94 23.03
CA ALA A 109 7.02 1.81 24.07
C ALA A 109 7.93 2.89 23.46
N LEU A 110 8.88 2.51 22.59
CA LEU A 110 9.77 3.46 21.90
C LEU A 110 9.02 4.43 20.99
N THR A 111 7.99 3.96 20.28
CA THR A 111 7.15 4.82 19.45
C THR A 111 6.34 5.81 20.28
N SER A 112 5.84 5.40 21.44
CA SER A 112 5.12 6.29 22.36
C SER A 112 6.05 7.34 22.92
N GLN A 113 7.26 6.96 23.33
CA GLN A 113 8.27 7.91 23.83
C GLN A 113 8.69 8.91 22.76
N LEU A 114 8.92 8.44 21.51
CA LEU A 114 9.20 9.31 20.36
C LEU A 114 8.14 10.40 20.18
N LYS A 115 6.86 10.05 20.27
CA LYS A 115 5.75 11.00 20.12
C LYS A 115 5.70 12.04 21.24
N ILE A 116 6.16 11.69 22.44
CA ILE A 116 6.26 12.62 23.57
C ILE A 116 7.46 13.55 23.37
N ASP A 117 8.62 12.97 23.11
CA ASP A 117 9.89 13.71 23.08
C ASP A 117 10.02 14.64 21.88
N PHE A 118 9.40 14.29 20.75
CA PHE A 118 9.54 14.98 19.46
C PHE A 118 8.19 15.47 18.89
N LYS A 119 7.18 15.67 19.75
CA LYS A 119 5.79 16.04 19.37
C LYS A 119 5.69 17.21 18.40
N ASP A 120 6.59 18.19 18.49
CA ASP A 120 6.57 19.42 17.72
C ASP A 120 7.38 19.34 16.41
N THR A 121 7.91 18.16 16.06
CA THR A 121 8.66 17.95 14.81
C THR A 121 7.72 17.66 13.64
N ALA A 122 8.09 18.13 12.44
CA ALA A 122 7.35 17.82 11.23
C ALA A 122 7.35 16.31 10.93
N PHE A 123 8.41 15.59 11.34
CA PHE A 123 8.50 14.15 11.21
C PHE A 123 7.41 13.43 12.02
N VAL A 124 7.25 13.74 13.30
CA VAL A 124 6.23 13.11 14.16
C VAL A 124 4.83 13.50 13.70
N THR A 125 4.58 14.77 13.36
CA THR A 125 3.29 15.22 12.81
C THR A 125 2.90 14.40 11.57
N ARG A 126 3.86 14.17 10.65
CA ARG A 126 3.64 13.35 9.46
C ARG A 126 3.39 11.89 9.79
N LEU A 127 4.15 11.32 10.73
CA LEU A 127 3.99 9.94 11.20
C LEU A 127 2.59 9.71 11.78
N GLU A 128 2.11 10.63 12.61
CA GLU A 128 0.77 10.56 13.19
C GLU A 128 -0.33 10.69 12.16
N LYS A 129 -0.18 11.62 11.21
CA LYS A 129 -1.11 11.75 10.08
C LYS A 129 -1.17 10.47 9.23
N GLN A 130 -0.04 9.86 8.96
CA GLN A 130 0.03 8.58 8.22
C GLN A 130 -0.61 7.45 9.02
N ALA A 131 -0.35 7.36 10.33
CA ALA A 131 -0.96 6.35 11.19
C ALA A 131 -2.49 6.51 11.28
N ALA A 132 -2.98 7.74 11.40
CA ALA A 132 -4.42 8.04 11.40
C ALA A 132 -5.07 7.67 10.07
N ALA A 133 -4.46 8.03 8.95
CA ALA A 133 -4.94 7.67 7.61
C ALA A 133 -4.95 6.15 7.40
N ALA A 134 -3.93 5.43 7.87
CA ALA A 134 -3.89 3.97 7.80
C ALA A 134 -4.96 3.31 8.67
N ALA A 135 -5.23 3.85 9.87
CA ALA A 135 -6.29 3.36 10.74
C ALA A 135 -7.68 3.62 10.13
N GLU A 136 -7.90 4.79 9.55
CA GLU A 136 -9.14 5.11 8.82
C GLU A 136 -9.35 4.18 7.63
N ALA A 137 -8.31 3.97 6.82
CA ALA A 137 -8.38 3.05 5.68
C ALA A 137 -8.69 1.61 6.13
N LYS A 138 -8.04 1.13 7.19
CA LYS A 138 -8.33 -0.18 7.78
C LYS A 138 -9.77 -0.29 8.28
N SER A 139 -10.30 0.76 8.90
CA SER A 139 -11.71 0.82 9.32
C SER A 139 -12.63 0.69 8.11
N LYS A 140 -12.41 1.48 7.05
CA LYS A 140 -13.19 1.41 5.81
C LYS A 140 -13.10 0.02 5.15
N GLN A 141 -11.91 -0.57 5.08
CA GLN A 141 -11.72 -1.92 4.55
C GLN A 141 -12.43 -2.98 5.41
N SER A 142 -12.57 -2.79 6.71
CA SER A 142 -13.33 -3.72 7.55
C SER A 142 -14.81 -3.79 7.19
N GLU A 143 -15.35 -2.74 6.55
CA GLU A 143 -16.72 -2.75 6.01
C GLU A 143 -16.84 -3.63 4.74
N LEU A 144 -15.71 -3.95 4.10
CA LEU A 144 -15.65 -4.84 2.95
C LEU A 144 -15.46 -6.32 3.32
N ALA A 145 -15.74 -6.70 4.56
CA ALA A 145 -15.62 -8.09 4.99
C ALA A 145 -16.67 -8.98 4.30
N ALA A 146 -16.29 -10.22 4.01
CA ALA A 146 -17.17 -11.20 3.40
C ALA A 146 -18.46 -11.38 4.22
N GLY A 147 -19.59 -11.49 3.53
CA GLY A 147 -20.93 -11.58 4.10
C GLY A 147 -21.60 -10.26 4.44
N LYS A 148 -20.88 -9.12 4.42
CA LYS A 148 -21.49 -7.80 4.59
C LYS A 148 -22.09 -7.29 3.29
N PRO A 149 -23.16 -6.46 3.33
CA PRO A 149 -23.63 -5.73 2.17
C PRO A 149 -22.52 -4.83 1.61
N PHE A 150 -22.37 -4.79 0.28
CA PHE A 150 -21.42 -3.89 -0.35
C PHE A 150 -21.90 -2.43 -0.18
N PRO A 151 -21.08 -1.52 0.36
CA PRO A 151 -21.46 -0.11 0.53
C PRO A 151 -21.41 0.62 -0.82
N ASP A 152 -22.49 0.52 -1.58
CA ASP A 152 -22.62 0.93 -2.98
C ASP A 152 -22.24 2.40 -3.24
N PHE A 153 -22.04 2.72 -4.49
CA PHE A 153 -21.75 4.05 -5.01
C PHE A 153 -22.72 4.40 -6.17
N SER A 154 -22.79 5.67 -6.52
CA SER A 154 -23.54 6.16 -7.68
C SER A 154 -22.65 7.15 -8.42
N GLU A 155 -22.02 6.69 -9.48
CA GLU A 155 -21.08 7.46 -10.29
C GLU A 155 -21.44 7.30 -11.79
N LYS A 156 -20.56 7.78 -12.66
CA LYS A 156 -20.67 7.59 -14.12
C LYS A 156 -19.43 6.92 -14.66
N ASP A 157 -19.62 6.10 -15.69
CA ASP A 157 -18.51 5.51 -16.43
C ASP A 157 -17.82 6.53 -17.37
N LEU A 158 -16.81 6.07 -18.12
CA LEU A 158 -16.07 6.88 -19.09
C LEU A 158 -16.95 7.44 -20.24
N HIS A 159 -18.15 6.87 -20.44
CA HIS A 159 -19.13 7.27 -21.46
C HIS A 159 -20.29 8.08 -20.87
N GLY A 160 -20.24 8.41 -19.58
CA GLY A 160 -21.29 9.16 -18.89
C GLY A 160 -22.51 8.34 -18.49
N GLN A 161 -22.45 7.00 -18.63
CA GLN A 161 -23.55 6.12 -18.22
C GLN A 161 -23.54 5.90 -16.71
N PRO A 162 -24.73 5.76 -16.08
CA PRO A 162 -24.82 5.46 -14.65
C PRO A 162 -24.06 4.19 -14.29
N LEU A 163 -23.29 4.24 -13.22
CA LEU A 163 -22.44 3.16 -12.75
C LEU A 163 -22.61 2.95 -11.24
N SER A 164 -23.07 1.75 -10.87
CA SER A 164 -23.20 1.30 -9.48
C SER A 164 -23.25 -0.23 -9.44
N VAL A 165 -22.89 -0.82 -8.31
CA VAL A 165 -23.05 -2.27 -8.11
C VAL A 165 -24.53 -2.64 -8.00
N GLY A 166 -25.32 -1.80 -7.32
CA GLY A 166 -26.77 -1.99 -7.20
C GLY A 166 -27.52 -1.95 -8.54
N GLY A 167 -27.01 -1.23 -9.54
CA GLY A 167 -27.52 -1.26 -10.92
C GLY A 167 -27.31 -2.60 -11.63
N LEU A 168 -26.43 -3.45 -11.10
CA LEU A 168 -26.11 -4.78 -11.59
C LEU A 168 -26.68 -5.89 -10.70
N LYS A 169 -27.72 -5.59 -9.91
CA LYS A 169 -28.34 -6.55 -8.99
C LYS A 169 -28.72 -7.86 -9.69
N GLY A 170 -28.47 -8.98 -9.04
CA GLY A 170 -28.65 -10.32 -9.60
C GLY A 170 -27.46 -10.82 -10.41
N LYS A 171 -26.41 -9.99 -10.59
CA LYS A 171 -25.14 -10.42 -11.18
C LYS A 171 -24.07 -10.58 -10.09
N VAL A 172 -23.04 -11.36 -10.37
CA VAL A 172 -21.79 -11.37 -9.62
C VAL A 172 -20.93 -10.25 -10.17
N VAL A 173 -20.47 -9.32 -9.33
CA VAL A 173 -19.75 -8.11 -9.75
C VAL A 173 -18.37 -8.07 -9.13
N LEU A 174 -17.34 -7.94 -9.96
CA LEU A 174 -15.97 -7.63 -9.52
C LEU A 174 -15.74 -6.12 -9.61
N VAL A 175 -15.51 -5.46 -8.49
CA VAL A 175 -15.01 -4.08 -8.45
C VAL A 175 -13.48 -4.15 -8.40
N ASP A 176 -12.82 -3.70 -9.48
CA ASP A 176 -11.37 -3.84 -9.68
C ASP A 176 -10.69 -2.45 -9.68
N PHE A 177 -9.88 -2.19 -8.65
CA PHE A 177 -9.08 -0.97 -8.52
C PHE A 177 -7.70 -1.19 -9.14
N TRP A 178 -7.41 -0.43 -10.19
CA TRP A 178 -6.22 -0.62 -11.00
C TRP A 178 -5.69 0.69 -11.60
N ALA A 179 -4.57 0.64 -12.34
CA ALA A 179 -4.10 1.75 -13.17
C ALA A 179 -3.20 1.26 -14.30
N THR A 180 -3.07 2.03 -15.37
CA THR A 180 -2.21 1.72 -16.52
C THR A 180 -0.73 1.65 -16.17
N TRP A 181 -0.28 2.42 -15.20
CA TRP A 181 1.09 2.46 -14.68
C TRP A 181 1.39 1.38 -13.62
N CYS A 182 0.38 0.65 -13.16
CA CYS A 182 0.52 -0.38 -12.14
C CYS A 182 1.01 -1.69 -12.77
N GLY A 183 2.29 -2.02 -12.60
CA GLY A 183 2.89 -3.26 -13.12
C GLY A 183 2.17 -4.54 -12.68
N PRO A 184 1.95 -4.76 -11.37
CA PRO A 184 1.20 -5.92 -10.88
C PRO A 184 -0.23 -5.99 -11.39
N CYS A 185 -0.94 -4.85 -11.56
CA CYS A 185 -2.29 -4.82 -12.14
C CYS A 185 -2.28 -5.33 -13.59
N ARG A 186 -1.31 -4.86 -14.38
CA ARG A 186 -1.13 -5.32 -15.76
C ARG A 186 -0.78 -6.80 -15.86
N GLY A 187 -0.05 -7.32 -14.88
CA GLY A 187 0.24 -8.76 -14.77
C GLY A 187 -0.99 -9.61 -14.49
N GLU A 188 -1.99 -9.04 -13.79
CA GLU A 188 -3.25 -9.72 -13.47
C GLU A 188 -4.30 -9.63 -14.59
N LEU A 189 -4.24 -8.63 -15.48
CA LEU A 189 -5.21 -8.44 -16.54
C LEU A 189 -5.52 -9.67 -17.39
N PRO A 190 -4.56 -10.53 -17.77
CA PRO A 190 -4.88 -11.76 -18.53
C PRO A 190 -5.87 -12.66 -17.79
N ASN A 191 -5.76 -12.80 -16.47
CA ASN A 191 -6.66 -13.62 -15.65
C ASN A 191 -8.05 -12.96 -15.57
N VAL A 192 -8.10 -11.64 -15.36
CA VAL A 192 -9.35 -10.88 -15.28
C VAL A 192 -10.09 -10.92 -16.61
N ILE A 193 -9.41 -10.72 -17.75
CA ILE A 193 -9.98 -10.80 -19.09
C ILE A 193 -10.50 -12.21 -19.39
N ALA A 194 -9.73 -13.24 -19.04
CA ALA A 194 -10.15 -14.63 -19.22
C ALA A 194 -11.42 -14.95 -18.43
N ALA A 195 -11.47 -14.54 -17.16
CA ALA A 195 -12.66 -14.68 -16.33
C ALA A 195 -13.86 -13.93 -16.91
N TYR A 196 -13.67 -12.70 -17.38
CA TYR A 196 -14.74 -11.93 -18.02
C TYR A 196 -15.26 -12.61 -19.28
N LYS A 197 -14.39 -12.99 -20.21
CA LYS A 197 -14.77 -13.72 -21.44
C LYS A 197 -15.55 -15.00 -21.13
N LYS A 198 -15.17 -15.72 -20.08
CA LYS A 198 -15.78 -17.01 -19.70
C LYS A 198 -17.14 -16.86 -19.01
N PHE A 199 -17.31 -15.87 -18.13
CA PHE A 199 -18.46 -15.81 -17.23
C PHE A 199 -19.41 -14.64 -17.46
N HIS A 200 -19.08 -13.64 -18.31
CA HIS A 200 -19.93 -12.48 -18.55
C HIS A 200 -21.33 -12.90 -19.04
N GLY A 201 -21.43 -13.84 -20.00
CA GLY A 201 -22.72 -14.38 -20.49
C GLY A 201 -23.49 -15.19 -19.44
N GLN A 202 -22.87 -15.53 -18.31
CA GLN A 202 -23.47 -16.31 -17.23
C GLN A 202 -23.92 -15.41 -16.06
N GLY A 203 -23.75 -14.09 -16.18
CA GLY A 203 -24.15 -13.11 -15.19
C GLY A 203 -23.02 -12.63 -14.28
N PHE A 204 -21.78 -12.70 -14.74
CA PHE A 204 -20.62 -12.02 -14.14
C PHE A 204 -20.40 -10.67 -14.82
N GLU A 205 -20.04 -9.66 -14.04
CA GLU A 205 -19.75 -8.31 -14.52
C GLU A 205 -18.52 -7.75 -13.82
N ILE A 206 -17.86 -6.77 -14.44
CA ILE A 206 -16.72 -6.06 -13.84
C ILE A 206 -17.01 -4.57 -13.88
N ILE A 207 -16.64 -3.86 -12.81
CA ILE A 207 -16.52 -2.41 -12.75
C ILE A 207 -15.04 -2.11 -12.49
N GLY A 208 -14.35 -1.54 -13.49
CA GLY A 208 -13.00 -1.06 -13.30
C GLY A 208 -13.01 0.33 -12.63
N VAL A 209 -12.16 0.52 -11.63
CA VAL A 209 -11.92 1.81 -10.98
C VAL A 209 -10.48 2.20 -11.26
N SER A 210 -10.30 3.09 -12.24
CA SER A 210 -8.96 3.53 -12.65
C SER A 210 -8.41 4.62 -11.71
N LEU A 211 -7.21 4.39 -11.18
CA LEU A 211 -6.41 5.37 -10.43
C LEU A 211 -5.42 6.11 -11.34
N ASP A 212 -5.71 6.21 -12.63
CA ASP A 212 -4.94 7.07 -13.52
C ASP A 212 -5.26 8.55 -13.31
N SER A 213 -4.30 9.42 -13.59
CA SER A 213 -4.50 10.87 -13.58
C SER A 213 -4.60 11.48 -14.98
N ASP A 214 -4.38 10.66 -16.02
CA ASP A 214 -4.35 11.08 -17.43
C ASP A 214 -5.36 10.26 -18.23
N ARG A 215 -6.45 10.92 -18.65
CA ARG A 215 -7.53 10.31 -19.40
C ARG A 215 -7.05 9.77 -20.75
N ALA A 216 -6.18 10.48 -21.44
CA ALA A 216 -5.73 10.06 -22.77
C ALA A 216 -4.89 8.77 -22.68
N LYS A 217 -4.03 8.65 -21.66
CA LYS A 217 -3.27 7.42 -21.41
C LYS A 217 -4.17 6.24 -21.07
N LEU A 218 -5.21 6.47 -20.27
CA LEU A 218 -6.20 5.42 -19.97
C LEU A 218 -6.92 4.97 -21.24
N ASP A 219 -7.44 5.91 -22.05
CA ASP A 219 -8.14 5.58 -23.28
C ASP A 219 -7.24 4.83 -24.28
N ASP A 220 -5.99 5.25 -24.43
CA ASP A 220 -5.01 4.58 -25.29
C ASP A 220 -4.65 3.17 -24.79
N PHE A 221 -4.60 2.98 -23.48
CA PHE A 221 -4.39 1.65 -22.91
C PHE A 221 -5.58 0.74 -23.18
N LEU A 222 -6.80 1.20 -22.89
CA LEU A 222 -8.03 0.42 -23.09
C LEU A 222 -8.21 0.00 -24.56
N LYS A 223 -7.91 0.89 -25.52
CA LYS A 223 -7.95 0.56 -26.96
C LYS A 223 -7.01 -0.57 -27.38
N LYS A 224 -5.88 -0.72 -26.66
CA LYS A 224 -4.84 -1.74 -26.94
C LYS A 224 -5.09 -3.06 -26.21
N GLN A 225 -6.00 -3.08 -25.23
CA GLN A 225 -6.31 -4.27 -24.43
C GLN A 225 -7.55 -4.98 -24.98
N ASP A 226 -7.32 -5.99 -25.82
CA ASP A 226 -8.42 -6.83 -26.34
C ASP A 226 -9.16 -7.55 -25.21
N GLY A 227 -10.49 -7.41 -25.16
CA GLY A 227 -11.35 -8.04 -24.16
C GLY A 227 -11.56 -7.26 -22.87
N MET A 228 -10.97 -6.09 -22.71
CA MET A 228 -11.24 -5.20 -21.59
C MET A 228 -12.41 -4.24 -21.88
N THR A 229 -13.63 -4.82 -22.00
CA THR A 229 -14.82 -4.11 -22.50
C THR A 229 -15.80 -3.70 -21.39
N TRP A 230 -15.51 -3.99 -20.13
CA TRP A 230 -16.35 -3.62 -19.00
C TRP A 230 -16.24 -2.13 -18.65
N PRO A 231 -17.28 -1.54 -18.03
CA PRO A 231 -17.31 -0.14 -17.67
C PRO A 231 -16.18 0.25 -16.70
N GLN A 232 -15.66 1.47 -16.92
CA GLN A 232 -14.57 2.03 -16.13
C GLN A 232 -15.03 3.32 -15.45
N TYR A 233 -14.80 3.44 -14.15
CA TYR A 233 -14.85 4.70 -13.43
C TYR A 233 -13.47 5.38 -13.50
N PHE A 234 -13.48 6.69 -13.73
CA PHE A 234 -12.28 7.52 -13.75
C PHE A 234 -12.63 8.94 -13.32
N ASP A 235 -11.90 9.49 -12.36
CA ASP A 235 -12.04 10.87 -11.89
C ASP A 235 -10.80 11.75 -12.11
N GLY A 236 -9.69 11.16 -12.58
CA GLY A 236 -8.44 11.85 -12.85
C GLY A 236 -7.63 12.23 -11.62
N LEU A 237 -8.02 11.77 -10.43
CA LEU A 237 -7.42 12.17 -9.16
C LEU A 237 -6.28 11.24 -8.69
N GLY A 238 -5.92 10.21 -9.45
CA GLY A 238 -4.86 9.28 -9.09
C GLY A 238 -5.12 8.61 -7.74
N TRP A 239 -4.18 8.68 -6.81
CA TRP A 239 -4.36 8.16 -5.45
C TRP A 239 -5.40 8.90 -4.61
N GLN A 240 -5.87 10.07 -5.04
CA GLN A 240 -6.98 10.79 -4.42
C GLN A 240 -8.33 10.41 -5.02
N ASN A 241 -8.40 9.33 -5.81
CA ASN A 241 -9.63 8.81 -6.41
C ASN A 241 -10.71 8.65 -5.34
N LYS A 242 -11.92 9.15 -5.62
CA LYS A 242 -13.03 9.19 -4.66
C LYS A 242 -13.44 7.80 -4.17
N LEU A 243 -13.52 6.82 -5.07
CA LEU A 243 -13.89 5.46 -4.69
C LEU A 243 -12.77 4.76 -3.95
N ALA A 244 -11.50 4.97 -4.33
CA ALA A 244 -10.36 4.48 -3.55
C ALA A 244 -10.38 5.04 -2.12
N GLY A 245 -10.64 6.33 -1.97
CA GLY A 245 -10.82 6.98 -0.66
C GLY A 245 -12.03 6.46 0.13
N LYS A 246 -13.16 6.23 -0.55
CA LYS A 246 -14.39 5.67 0.06
C LYS A 246 -14.14 4.30 0.67
N TYR A 247 -13.43 3.43 -0.03
CA TYR A 247 -13.20 2.03 0.37
C TYR A 247 -11.88 1.81 1.11
N GLY A 248 -11.10 2.86 1.35
CA GLY A 248 -9.82 2.77 2.06
C GLY A 248 -8.75 2.03 1.26
N VAL A 249 -8.78 2.09 -0.08
CA VAL A 249 -7.79 1.44 -0.94
C VAL A 249 -6.46 2.18 -0.85
N GLN A 250 -5.42 1.51 -0.36
CA GLN A 250 -4.07 2.08 -0.17
C GLN A 250 -3.02 1.46 -1.09
N SER A 251 -3.37 0.37 -1.77
CA SER A 251 -2.51 -0.29 -2.74
C SER A 251 -3.35 -0.89 -3.86
N ILE A 252 -2.79 -0.97 -5.05
CA ILE A 252 -3.40 -1.63 -6.21
C ILE A 252 -2.43 -2.69 -6.77
N PRO A 253 -2.98 -3.78 -7.35
CA PRO A 253 -4.40 -4.06 -7.56
C PRO A 253 -5.13 -4.35 -6.26
N PHE A 254 -6.41 -3.94 -6.17
CA PHE A 254 -7.32 -4.29 -5.09
C PHE A 254 -8.67 -4.66 -5.68
N THR A 255 -9.28 -5.74 -5.22
CA THR A 255 -10.54 -6.22 -5.79
C THR A 255 -11.57 -6.50 -4.71
N VAL A 256 -12.86 -6.27 -5.03
CA VAL A 256 -13.99 -6.68 -4.21
C VAL A 256 -14.95 -7.49 -5.09
N LEU A 257 -15.19 -8.75 -4.74
CA LEU A 257 -16.18 -9.58 -5.41
C LEU A 257 -17.50 -9.52 -4.64
N VAL A 258 -18.56 -9.12 -5.32
CA VAL A 258 -19.92 -8.96 -4.78
C VAL A 258 -20.84 -10.00 -5.40
N GLY A 259 -21.64 -10.65 -4.58
CA GLY A 259 -22.62 -11.65 -4.99
C GLY A 259 -23.88 -11.07 -5.60
N PRO A 260 -24.74 -11.92 -6.19
CA PRO A 260 -26.00 -11.47 -6.83
C PRO A 260 -27.00 -10.90 -5.82
N ASP A 261 -26.84 -11.20 -4.53
CA ASP A 261 -27.60 -10.67 -3.39
C ASP A 261 -27.11 -9.29 -2.92
N GLY A 262 -25.98 -8.78 -3.48
CA GLY A 262 -25.35 -7.55 -3.08
C GLY A 262 -24.38 -7.67 -1.90
N ASN A 263 -24.17 -8.88 -1.38
CA ASN A 263 -23.22 -9.13 -0.29
C ASN A 263 -21.81 -9.41 -0.83
N ILE A 264 -20.81 -9.00 -0.07
CA ILE A 264 -19.40 -9.21 -0.41
C ILE A 264 -19.05 -10.69 -0.23
N ILE A 265 -18.44 -11.28 -1.25
CA ILE A 265 -17.91 -12.65 -1.23
C ILE A 265 -16.49 -12.67 -0.72
N GLY A 266 -15.69 -11.70 -1.12
CA GLY A 266 -14.31 -11.55 -0.68
C GLY A 266 -13.63 -10.36 -1.33
N THR A 267 -12.43 -10.07 -0.81
CA THR A 267 -11.55 -9.02 -1.31
C THR A 267 -10.21 -9.62 -1.74
N ASP A 268 -9.45 -8.87 -2.54
CA ASP A 268 -8.10 -9.28 -3.00
C ASP A 268 -8.04 -10.63 -3.73
N LEU A 269 -9.13 -11.03 -4.37
CA LEU A 269 -9.20 -12.25 -5.17
C LEU A 269 -8.46 -12.05 -6.50
N ARG A 270 -7.37 -12.82 -6.72
CA ARG A 270 -6.47 -12.73 -7.88
C ARG A 270 -5.94 -14.10 -8.29
N GLY A 271 -5.40 -14.19 -9.52
CA GLY A 271 -4.81 -15.42 -10.04
C GLY A 271 -5.74 -16.61 -9.90
N GLU A 272 -5.22 -17.69 -9.36
CA GLU A 272 -5.95 -18.95 -9.18
C GLU A 272 -7.15 -18.86 -8.22
N ALA A 273 -7.23 -17.83 -7.36
CA ALA A 273 -8.34 -17.67 -6.42
C ALA A 273 -9.58 -16.99 -7.04
N LEU A 274 -9.43 -16.24 -8.13
CA LEU A 274 -10.52 -15.46 -8.72
C LEU A 274 -11.60 -16.35 -9.35
N GLU A 275 -11.23 -17.26 -10.23
CA GLU A 275 -12.18 -18.09 -10.96
C GLU A 275 -13.02 -18.99 -10.03
N PRO A 276 -12.49 -19.74 -9.06
CA PRO A 276 -13.29 -20.53 -8.13
C PRO A 276 -14.28 -19.68 -7.32
N ALA A 277 -13.91 -18.45 -6.94
CA ALA A 277 -14.79 -17.56 -6.21
C ALA A 277 -15.97 -17.09 -7.09
N ILE A 278 -15.73 -16.76 -8.37
CA ILE A 278 -16.79 -16.43 -9.33
C ILE A 278 -17.74 -17.61 -9.53
N VAL A 279 -17.21 -18.81 -9.76
CA VAL A 279 -18.02 -20.03 -9.95
C VAL A 279 -18.90 -20.30 -8.72
N GLY A 280 -18.30 -20.23 -7.50
CA GLY A 280 -19.04 -20.40 -6.27
C GLY A 280 -20.13 -19.35 -6.04
N ALA A 281 -19.92 -18.12 -6.53
CA ALA A 281 -20.89 -17.04 -6.47
C ALA A 281 -22.04 -17.23 -7.47
N LEU A 282 -21.73 -17.61 -8.69
CA LEU A 282 -22.73 -17.89 -9.73
C LEU A 282 -23.63 -19.07 -9.40
N ALA A 283 -23.14 -20.06 -8.66
CA ALA A 283 -23.91 -21.20 -8.20
C ALA A 283 -24.95 -20.87 -7.10
N LYS A 284 -24.85 -19.68 -6.48
CA LYS A 284 -25.80 -19.20 -5.45
C LYS A 284 -26.94 -18.34 -6.03
N LYS A 285 -27.04 -18.27 -7.34
CA LYS A 285 -28.02 -17.48 -8.09
C LYS A 285 -29.43 -18.07 -8.05
#